data_ce6bcfcdea6a09b21b0f9c822647a081
#
_entry.id   ce6bcfcdea6a09b21b0f9c822647a081
#
_cell.length_a   1.000
_cell.length_b   1.000
_cell.length_c   1.000
_cell.angle_alpha   90.00
_cell.angle_beta   90.00
_cell.angle_gamma   90.00
#
_symmetry.space_group_name_H-M   'P 1'
#
loop_
_entity.id
_entity.type
_entity.pdbx_description
1 polymer ?
#
loop_
_entity_poly.entity_id
_entity_poly.type
_entity_poly.pdbx_seq_one_letter_code
_entity_poly.pdbx_strand_id
1 'polypeptide(L)'
;MTIKEVSEKYDISQDTLRYYERVGMIPPVTRTAGGIRDYQEEDIRWVELAKCMRSAGLPVETMIEYVKLTQEGDTTIPARLQLLTDQKDLLLEQKSKIDETLERLNYKISRYEIAVKTGILTWEDEA
;
A
#
# COMPACT_ATOMS: atom_id res chain seq x y z
N MET A 1 14.64 -16.09 7.69
CA MET A 1 13.63 -16.84 6.90
C MET A 1 14.07 -16.93 5.44
N THR A 2 13.76 -18.04 4.79
CA THR A 2 13.96 -18.18 3.35
C THR A 2 12.94 -17.36 2.58
N ILE A 3 13.22 -17.10 1.30
CA ILE A 3 12.27 -16.40 0.44
C ILE A 3 10.93 -17.16 0.33
N LYS A 4 10.97 -18.49 0.32
CA LYS A 4 9.78 -19.32 0.31
C LYS A 4 8.93 -19.12 1.57
N GLU A 5 9.57 -19.13 2.74
CA GLU A 5 8.90 -18.92 4.02
C GLU A 5 8.25 -17.54 4.09
N VAL A 6 8.95 -16.50 3.65
CA VAL A 6 8.41 -15.14 3.62
C VAL A 6 7.23 -15.06 2.66
N SER A 7 7.36 -15.66 1.48
CA SER A 7 6.30 -15.70 0.48
C SER A 7 5.01 -16.31 1.03
N GLU A 8 5.13 -17.43 1.72
CA GLU A 8 3.98 -18.13 2.30
C GLU A 8 3.37 -17.35 3.47
N LYS A 9 4.21 -16.83 4.36
CA LYS A 9 3.74 -16.16 5.58
C LYS A 9 3.05 -14.82 5.29
N TYR A 10 3.57 -14.05 4.34
CA TYR A 10 3.10 -12.70 4.06
C TYR A 10 2.28 -12.59 2.78
N ASP A 11 1.98 -13.71 2.15
CA ASP A 11 1.17 -13.78 0.93
C ASP A 11 1.69 -12.85 -0.17
N ILE A 12 2.97 -13.01 -0.48
CA ILE A 12 3.65 -12.27 -1.54
C ILE A 12 4.40 -13.30 -2.39
N SER A 13 4.26 -13.26 -3.72
CA SER A 13 4.98 -14.20 -4.57
C SER A 13 6.50 -14.03 -4.43
N GLN A 14 7.24 -15.10 -4.62
CA GLN A 14 8.70 -15.04 -4.59
C GLN A 14 9.24 -14.09 -5.67
N ASP A 15 8.60 -14.05 -6.83
CA ASP A 15 8.98 -13.14 -7.91
C ASP A 15 8.78 -11.67 -7.50
N THR A 16 7.72 -11.36 -6.79
CA THR A 16 7.46 -10.01 -6.27
C THR A 16 8.52 -9.63 -5.24
N LEU A 17 8.90 -10.55 -4.35
CA LEU A 17 9.96 -10.31 -3.37
C LEU A 17 11.29 -10.01 -4.06
N ARG A 18 11.64 -10.77 -5.09
CA ARG A 18 12.85 -10.51 -5.87
C ARG A 18 12.79 -9.17 -6.59
N TYR A 19 11.61 -8.83 -7.12
CA TYR A 19 11.38 -7.55 -7.78
C TYR A 19 11.57 -6.39 -6.81
N TYR A 20 11.03 -6.47 -5.60
CA TYR A 20 11.18 -5.42 -4.59
C TYR A 20 12.65 -5.10 -4.33
N GLU A 21 13.47 -6.13 -4.16
CA GLU A 21 14.91 -5.95 -3.93
C GLU A 21 15.62 -5.41 -5.16
N ARG A 22 15.29 -5.95 -6.33
CA ARG A 22 15.94 -5.58 -7.59
C ARG A 22 15.77 -4.13 -7.94
N VAL A 23 14.56 -3.59 -7.77
CA VAL A 23 14.26 -2.19 -8.11
C VAL A 23 14.57 -1.20 -6.99
N GLY A 24 14.90 -1.69 -5.80
CA GLY A 24 15.23 -0.83 -4.67
C GLY A 24 14.04 -0.38 -3.84
N MET A 25 12.90 -1.06 -3.92
CA MET A 25 11.76 -0.80 -3.03
C MET A 25 12.02 -1.23 -1.60
N ILE A 26 12.97 -2.14 -1.42
CA ILE A 26 13.51 -2.52 -0.13
C ILE A 26 15.04 -2.52 -0.25
N PRO A 27 15.77 -2.34 0.86
CA PRO A 27 17.23 -2.46 0.84
C PRO A 27 17.66 -3.88 0.45
N PRO A 28 18.92 -4.09 0.05
CA PRO A 28 19.43 -5.42 -0.19
C PRO A 28 19.17 -6.34 1.01
N VAL A 29 18.62 -7.51 0.72
CA VAL A 29 18.24 -8.49 1.74
C VAL A 29 19.49 -9.18 2.29
N THR A 30 19.47 -9.45 3.59
CA THR A 30 20.53 -10.21 4.24
C THR A 30 20.70 -11.56 3.56
N ARG A 31 21.95 -11.99 3.40
CA ARG A 31 22.27 -13.25 2.75
C ARG A 31 23.14 -14.14 3.64
N THR A 32 22.98 -15.45 3.44
CA THR A 32 23.86 -16.43 4.06
C THR A 32 25.28 -16.34 3.47
N ALA A 33 26.24 -17.04 4.08
CA ALA A 33 27.61 -17.13 3.56
C ALA A 33 27.64 -17.66 2.12
N GLY A 34 26.68 -18.50 1.73
CA GLY A 34 26.55 -19.04 0.39
C GLY A 34 25.83 -18.13 -0.61
N GLY A 35 25.44 -16.91 -0.20
CA GLY A 35 24.80 -15.94 -1.08
C GLY A 35 23.30 -16.12 -1.24
N ILE A 36 22.67 -16.96 -0.44
CA ILE A 36 21.23 -17.20 -0.47
C ILE A 36 20.51 -16.19 0.44
N ARG A 37 19.38 -15.66 -0.01
CA ARG A 37 18.57 -14.72 0.79
C ARG A 37 18.17 -15.33 2.12
N ASP A 38 18.39 -14.60 3.18
CA ASP A 38 18.05 -14.98 4.55
C ASP A 38 17.39 -13.78 5.23
N TYR A 39 16.06 -13.66 5.05
CA TYR A 39 15.28 -12.51 5.53
C TYR A 39 15.32 -12.44 7.06
N GLN A 40 15.98 -11.41 7.57
CA GLN A 40 16.01 -11.10 8.98
C GLN A 40 14.80 -10.23 9.36
N GLU A 41 14.63 -9.99 10.64
CA GLU A 41 13.49 -9.20 11.12
C GLU A 41 13.42 -7.81 10.47
N GLU A 42 14.55 -7.16 10.29
CA GLU A 42 14.61 -5.85 9.63
C GLU A 42 14.19 -5.93 8.16
N ASP A 43 14.66 -6.94 7.45
CA ASP A 43 14.30 -7.17 6.05
C ASP A 43 12.80 -7.36 5.91
N ILE A 44 12.20 -8.10 6.85
CA ILE A 44 10.75 -8.36 6.87
C ILE A 44 9.96 -7.09 7.10
N ARG A 45 10.42 -6.19 7.98
CA ARG A 45 9.74 -4.89 8.19
C ARG A 45 9.70 -4.08 6.90
N TRP A 46 10.78 -4.09 6.12
CA TRP A 46 10.81 -3.42 4.82
C TRP A 46 9.83 -4.05 3.83
N VAL A 47 9.75 -5.37 3.81
CA VAL A 47 8.80 -6.10 2.95
C VAL A 47 7.36 -5.76 3.33
N GLU A 48 7.05 -5.74 4.61
CA GLU A 48 5.70 -5.39 5.09
C GLU A 48 5.32 -3.96 4.71
N LEU A 49 6.24 -3.01 4.86
CA LEU A 49 6.00 -1.62 4.47
C LEU A 49 5.76 -1.51 2.96
N ALA A 50 6.59 -2.15 2.16
CA ALA A 50 6.45 -2.13 0.70
C ALA A 50 5.10 -2.72 0.26
N LYS A 51 4.71 -3.84 0.85
CA LYS A 51 3.42 -4.47 0.58
C LYS A 51 2.25 -3.55 0.94
N CYS A 52 2.31 -2.95 2.12
CA CYS A 52 1.29 -2.03 2.61
C CYS A 52 1.11 -0.84 1.66
N MET A 53 2.19 -0.18 1.31
CA MET A 53 2.15 0.99 0.44
C MET A 53 1.67 0.64 -0.97
N ARG A 54 2.10 -0.50 -1.52
CA ARG A 54 1.63 -0.95 -2.83
C ARG A 54 0.15 -1.33 -2.81
N SER A 55 -0.32 -1.94 -1.74
CA SER A 55 -1.75 -2.27 -1.58
C SER A 55 -2.62 -1.02 -1.54
N ALA A 56 -2.10 0.08 -1.02
CA ALA A 56 -2.80 1.36 -1.00
C ALA A 56 -2.70 2.12 -2.32
N GLY A 57 -1.97 1.59 -3.31
CA GLY A 57 -1.83 2.20 -4.63
C GLY A 57 -0.76 3.28 -4.70
N LEU A 58 0.13 3.38 -3.73
CA LEU A 58 1.22 4.36 -3.77
C LEU A 58 2.27 3.95 -4.80
N PRO A 59 2.92 4.93 -5.48
CA PRO A 59 3.88 4.63 -6.55
C PRO A 59 5.11 3.87 -6.05
N VAL A 60 5.64 3.00 -6.91
CA VAL A 60 6.90 2.27 -6.65
C VAL A 60 8.04 3.25 -6.37
N GLU A 61 8.09 4.35 -7.13
CA GLU A 61 9.13 5.37 -7.04
C GLU A 61 9.24 5.98 -5.63
N THR A 62 8.12 6.10 -4.94
CA THR A 62 8.09 6.62 -3.56
C THR A 62 8.86 5.73 -2.61
N MET A 63 8.68 4.42 -2.71
CA MET A 63 9.42 3.46 -1.88
C MET A 63 10.90 3.48 -2.22
N ILE A 64 11.25 3.56 -3.50
CA ILE A 64 12.64 3.63 -3.95
C ILE A 64 13.31 4.87 -3.36
N GLU A 65 12.65 6.01 -3.43
CA GLU A 65 13.14 7.28 -2.86
C GLU A 65 13.33 7.17 -1.35
N TYR A 66 12.36 6.59 -0.65
CA TYR A 66 12.43 6.43 0.80
C TYR A 66 13.61 5.55 1.23
N VAL A 67 13.83 4.43 0.53
CA VAL A 67 14.98 3.55 0.80
C VAL A 67 16.30 4.28 0.56
N LYS A 68 16.41 5.03 -0.54
CA LYS A 68 17.62 5.82 -0.84
C LYS A 68 17.91 6.83 0.27
N LEU A 69 16.92 7.58 0.70
CA LEU A 69 17.07 8.56 1.78
C LEU A 69 17.52 7.89 3.07
N THR A 70 16.96 6.75 3.40
CA THR A 70 17.36 5.99 4.60
C THR A 70 18.84 5.57 4.53
N GLN A 71 19.30 5.15 3.36
CA GLN A 71 20.68 4.74 3.16
C GLN A 71 21.67 5.91 3.21
N GLU A 72 21.22 7.12 2.92
CA GLU A 72 22.05 8.33 3.01
C GLU A 72 22.27 8.80 4.44
N GLY A 73 21.54 8.25 5.41
CA GLY A 73 21.74 8.50 6.83
C GLY A 73 20.85 9.57 7.43
N ASP A 74 21.16 9.97 8.66
CA ASP A 74 20.29 10.78 9.50
C ASP A 74 20.09 12.22 9.01
N THR A 75 20.97 12.73 8.15
CA THR A 75 20.79 14.05 7.55
C THR A 75 19.54 14.14 6.70
N THR A 76 18.98 13.00 6.26
CA THR A 76 17.78 12.92 5.43
C THR A 76 16.48 12.77 6.22
N ILE A 77 16.54 12.76 7.55
CA ILE A 77 15.34 12.61 8.39
C ILE A 77 14.25 13.63 8.04
N PRO A 78 14.55 14.94 7.91
CA PRO A 78 13.50 15.88 7.51
C PRO A 78 12.89 15.59 6.14
N ALA A 79 13.72 15.19 5.17
CA ALA A 79 13.24 14.84 3.83
C ALA A 79 12.36 13.59 3.85
N ARG A 80 12.70 12.60 4.69
CA ARG A 80 11.88 11.39 4.86
C ARG A 80 10.53 11.72 5.47
N LEU A 81 10.51 12.59 6.47
CA LEU A 81 9.25 13.06 7.08
C LEU A 81 8.37 13.73 6.04
N GLN A 82 8.93 14.60 5.21
CA GLN A 82 8.17 15.28 4.17
C GLN A 82 7.61 14.29 3.17
N LEU A 83 8.41 13.33 2.73
CA LEU A 83 7.98 12.31 1.78
C LEU A 83 6.81 11.49 2.33
N LEU A 84 6.90 11.05 3.58
CA LEU A 84 5.82 10.27 4.22
C LEU A 84 4.56 11.11 4.41
N THR A 85 4.71 12.37 4.79
CA THR A 85 3.59 13.31 4.94
C THR A 85 2.87 13.51 3.60
N ASP A 86 3.61 13.70 2.51
CA ASP A 86 3.04 13.85 1.18
C ASP A 86 2.23 12.60 0.78
N GLN A 87 2.72 11.40 1.10
CA GLN A 87 2.00 10.17 0.82
C GLN A 87 0.72 10.05 1.64
N LYS A 88 0.77 10.45 2.89
CA LYS A 88 -0.41 10.50 3.75
C LYS A 88 -1.47 11.42 3.17
N ASP A 89 -1.07 12.60 2.69
CA ASP A 89 -2.00 13.57 2.10
C ASP A 89 -2.66 13.01 0.84
N LEU A 90 -1.92 12.28 0.00
CA LEU A 90 -2.48 11.62 -1.18
C LEU A 90 -3.50 10.55 -0.78
N LEU A 91 -3.22 9.76 0.24
CA LEU A 91 -4.15 8.75 0.75
C LEU A 91 -5.43 9.37 1.31
N LEU A 92 -5.31 10.48 2.03
CA LEU A 92 -6.46 11.19 2.56
C LEU A 92 -7.36 11.73 1.44
N GLU A 93 -6.75 12.22 0.36
CA GLU A 93 -7.49 12.66 -0.81
C GLU A 93 -8.23 11.50 -1.48
N GLN A 94 -7.58 10.35 -1.65
CA GLN A 94 -8.20 9.14 -2.20
C GLN A 94 -9.35 8.66 -1.32
N LYS A 95 -9.16 8.68 0.00
CA LYS A 95 -10.19 8.31 0.96
C LYS A 95 -11.41 9.20 0.82
N SER A 96 -11.21 10.51 0.68
CA SER A 96 -12.29 11.47 0.50
C SER A 96 -13.12 11.16 -0.74
N LYS A 97 -12.47 10.83 -1.85
CA LYS A 97 -13.14 10.45 -3.10
C LYS A 97 -13.94 9.15 -2.95
N ILE A 98 -13.39 8.18 -2.22
CA ILE A 98 -14.07 6.93 -1.92
C ILE A 98 -15.30 7.19 -1.07
N ASP A 99 -15.19 8.04 -0.06
CA ASP A 99 -16.32 8.40 0.81
C ASP A 99 -17.45 9.05 0.01
N GLU A 100 -17.13 9.94 -0.92
CA GLU A 100 -18.11 10.56 -1.81
C GLU A 100 -18.83 9.52 -2.67
N THR A 101 -18.08 8.56 -3.20
CA THR A 101 -18.65 7.48 -4.01
C THR A 101 -19.56 6.58 -3.18
N LEU A 102 -19.17 6.28 -1.95
CA LEU A 102 -19.99 5.49 -1.02
C LEU A 102 -21.31 6.19 -0.72
N GLU A 103 -21.29 7.50 -0.51
CA GLU A 103 -22.51 8.28 -0.28
C GLU A 103 -23.48 8.15 -1.46
N ARG A 104 -22.96 8.26 -2.68
CA ARG A 104 -23.79 8.13 -3.90
C ARG A 104 -24.38 6.72 -4.02
N LEU A 105 -23.57 5.69 -3.76
CA LEU A 105 -24.03 4.31 -3.81
C LEU A 105 -25.08 4.04 -2.73
N ASN A 106 -24.85 4.52 -1.53
CA ASN A 106 -25.81 4.35 -0.42
C ASN A 106 -27.15 5.01 -0.74
N TYR A 107 -27.11 6.19 -1.33
CA TYR A 107 -28.33 6.86 -1.77
C TYR A 107 -29.09 6.00 -2.78
N LYS A 108 -28.43 5.54 -3.84
CA LYS A 108 -29.05 4.69 -4.85
C LYS A 108 -29.61 3.40 -4.26
N ILE A 109 -28.82 2.74 -3.41
CA ILE A 109 -29.25 1.51 -2.74
C ILE A 109 -30.54 1.75 -1.94
N SER A 110 -30.60 2.84 -1.18
CA SER A 110 -31.78 3.16 -0.39
C SER A 110 -33.01 3.35 -1.27
N ARG A 111 -32.86 4.00 -2.44
CA ARG A 111 -33.97 4.18 -3.38
C ARG A 111 -34.41 2.85 -3.98
N TYR A 112 -33.49 1.97 -4.30
CA TYR A 112 -33.81 0.63 -4.81
C TYR A 112 -34.47 -0.25 -3.73
N GLU A 113 -34.04 -0.13 -2.49
CA GLU A 113 -34.69 -0.85 -1.37
C GLU A 113 -36.16 -0.47 -1.24
N ILE A 114 -36.48 0.82 -1.39
CA ILE A 114 -37.86 1.32 -1.40
C ILE A 114 -38.58 0.77 -2.62
N ALA A 115 -37.97 0.83 -3.80
CA ALA A 115 -38.55 0.37 -5.05
C ALA A 115 -38.92 -1.12 -5.03
N VAL A 116 -38.13 -1.94 -4.37
CA VAL A 116 -38.39 -3.38 -4.17
C VAL A 116 -39.74 -3.57 -3.44
N LYS A 117 -40.02 -2.71 -2.46
CA LYS A 117 -41.25 -2.79 -1.67
C LYS A 117 -42.45 -2.19 -2.39
N THR A 118 -42.26 -1.09 -3.11
CA THR A 118 -43.35 -0.34 -3.73
C THR A 118 -43.60 -0.69 -5.19
N GLY A 119 -42.61 -1.29 -5.86
CA GLY A 119 -42.64 -1.55 -7.29
C GLY A 119 -42.36 -0.34 -8.15
N ILE A 120 -42.02 0.80 -7.56
CA ILE A 120 -41.77 2.07 -8.29
C ILE A 120 -40.43 2.66 -7.83
N LEU A 121 -39.56 2.96 -8.81
CA LEU A 121 -38.26 3.60 -8.55
C LEU A 121 -38.41 5.12 -8.79
N THR A 122 -38.05 5.91 -7.75
CA THR A 122 -38.04 7.37 -7.84
C THR A 122 -36.76 7.94 -7.23
N TRP A 123 -36.43 9.16 -7.68
CA TRP A 123 -35.22 9.86 -7.24
C TRP A 123 -35.54 11.23 -6.62
N GLU A 124 -36.73 11.42 -6.16
CA GLU A 124 -37.22 12.73 -5.78
C GLU A 124 -36.66 13.34 -4.52
N ASP A 125 -36.02 12.57 -3.66
CA ASP A 125 -35.47 13.05 -2.40
C ASP A 125 -33.99 13.39 -2.48
N GLU A 126 -33.52 13.68 -3.65
CA GLU A 126 -32.13 13.95 -3.91
C GLU A 126 -31.64 15.31 -3.41
N ALA A 127 -32.54 16.17 -3.07
CA ALA A 127 -32.26 17.54 -2.64
C ALA A 127 -31.36 17.62 -1.39
#